data_6d42e33798362d8540bb464abbb66135
#
_entry.id   6d42e33798362d8540bb464abbb66135
#
_cell.length_a   1.000
_cell.length_b   1.000
_cell.length_c   1.000
_cell.angle_alpha   90.00
_cell.angle_beta   90.00
_cell.angle_gamma   90.00
#
_symmetry.space_group_name_H-M   'P 1'
#
loop_
_entity.id
_entity.type
_entity.pdbx_description
1 polymer ?
#
loop_
_entity_poly.entity_id
_entity_poly.type
_entity_poly.pdbx_seq_one_letter_code
_entity_poly.pdbx_strand_id
1 'polypeptide(L)'
;GKTYIDGGAINNVPLGSLVERGYKDIIMIRIFGVGREKKVKISEDTNIYTVAPKVSLGSIIEFDSRKTRTHLKLGYYDTLRMIYGLKGKIYYIDESEEECYYLNQLVKLNAENYQHIMTAYKLPQAESRYCRNMTEIVLPVMAEELKLSKDWTYKELYLAVLEATAKLCRISKYKVYTVDELREKIQEKLHGLSGR
;
A
#
# COMPACT_ATOMS: atom_id res chain seq x y z
N GLY A 1 41.96 22.05 -13.81
CA GLY A 1 40.51 22.10 -13.71
C GLY A 1 39.99 21.29 -12.51
N LYS A 2 38.91 21.68 -11.87
CA LYS A 2 38.29 20.91 -10.80
C LYS A 2 37.40 19.85 -11.42
N THR A 3 37.51 18.61 -10.95
CA THR A 3 36.63 17.51 -11.35
C THR A 3 35.38 17.52 -10.46
N TYR A 4 34.22 17.46 -11.08
CA TYR A 4 32.93 17.38 -10.40
C TYR A 4 32.32 15.99 -10.64
N ILE A 5 31.63 15.46 -9.66
CA ILE A 5 30.94 14.18 -9.74
C ILE A 5 29.48 14.39 -9.28
N ASP A 6 28.56 13.55 -9.76
CA ASP A 6 27.17 13.54 -9.35
C ASP A 6 27.05 13.31 -7.83
N GLY A 7 26.23 14.12 -7.20
CA GLY A 7 25.98 14.04 -5.75
C GLY A 7 25.47 12.68 -5.28
N GLY A 8 24.73 11.95 -6.12
CA GLY A 8 24.24 10.60 -5.86
C GLY A 8 25.35 9.56 -5.67
N ALA A 9 26.54 9.79 -6.25
CA ALA A 9 27.69 8.93 -6.03
C ALA A 9 28.21 8.97 -4.59
N ILE A 10 27.99 10.08 -3.87
CA ILE A 10 28.46 10.32 -2.50
C ILE A 10 27.32 10.18 -1.51
N ASN A 11 26.19 10.84 -1.76
CA ASN A 11 25.02 10.84 -0.90
C ASN A 11 23.76 11.27 -1.69
N ASN A 12 22.93 10.31 -2.02
CA ASN A 12 21.71 10.52 -2.80
C ASN A 12 20.61 11.27 -2.03
N VAL A 13 20.67 11.21 -0.68
CA VAL A 13 19.72 11.87 0.23
C VAL A 13 20.52 12.65 1.26
N PRO A 14 20.79 13.96 1.06
CA PRO A 14 21.65 14.77 1.94
C PRO A 14 20.96 15.22 3.25
N LEU A 15 20.19 14.31 3.88
CA LEU A 15 19.46 14.54 5.11
C LEU A 15 20.35 15.05 6.26
N GLY A 16 21.59 14.50 6.37
CA GLY A 16 22.53 14.89 7.42
C GLY A 16 22.86 16.37 7.41
N SER A 17 22.97 16.99 6.23
CA SER A 17 23.26 18.43 6.12
C SER A 17 22.13 19.30 6.68
N LEU A 18 20.88 18.83 6.67
CA LEU A 18 19.75 19.55 7.26
C LEU A 18 19.71 19.33 8.78
N VAL A 19 19.93 18.11 9.22
CA VAL A 19 19.99 17.77 10.65
C VAL A 19 21.13 18.52 11.35
N GLU A 20 22.33 18.57 10.75
CA GLU A 20 23.50 19.32 11.26
C GLU A 20 23.23 20.84 11.36
N ARG A 21 22.39 21.38 10.50
CA ARG A 21 21.96 22.78 10.54
C ARG A 21 20.85 23.07 11.55
N GLY A 22 20.36 22.04 12.25
CA GLY A 22 19.35 22.14 13.30
C GLY A 22 17.92 22.25 12.83
N TYR A 23 17.61 21.91 11.57
CA TYR A 23 16.22 21.83 11.10
C TYR A 23 15.49 20.69 11.83
N LYS A 24 14.29 21.00 12.37
CA LYS A 24 13.49 20.07 13.16
C LYS A 24 12.35 19.42 12.36
N ASP A 25 11.81 20.12 11.38
CA ASP A 25 10.77 19.62 10.50
C ASP A 25 11.31 19.56 9.07
N ILE A 26 11.47 18.34 8.55
CA ILE A 26 12.10 18.09 7.27
C ILE A 26 11.14 17.32 6.38
N ILE A 27 10.82 17.85 5.21
CA ILE A 27 10.10 17.14 4.17
C ILE A 27 11.12 16.48 3.23
N MET A 28 11.07 15.16 3.12
CA MET A 28 11.94 14.37 2.27
C MET A 28 11.15 13.77 1.12
N ILE A 29 11.48 14.18 -0.12
CA ILE A 29 10.88 13.63 -1.34
C ILE A 29 11.87 12.63 -1.94
N ARG A 30 11.46 11.37 -2.09
CA ARG A 30 12.29 10.28 -2.62
C ARG A 30 11.74 9.76 -3.94
N ILE A 31 12.65 9.56 -4.89
CA ILE A 31 12.33 8.93 -6.19
C ILE A 31 13.10 7.61 -6.40
N PHE A 32 13.82 7.14 -5.37
CA PHE A 32 14.65 5.92 -5.39
C PHE A 32 15.61 5.84 -6.57
N GLY A 33 16.31 6.96 -6.84
CA GLY A 33 17.39 6.98 -7.81
C GLY A 33 18.56 6.07 -7.43
N VAL A 34 19.37 5.69 -8.42
CA VAL A 34 20.61 4.94 -8.21
C VAL A 34 21.62 5.84 -7.47
N GLY A 35 22.21 5.32 -6.40
CA GLY A 35 23.22 6.05 -5.64
C GLY A 35 23.39 5.51 -4.21
N ARG A 36 24.30 6.14 -3.46
CA ARG A 36 24.55 5.79 -2.06
C ARG A 36 23.72 6.68 -1.15
N GLU A 37 23.28 6.11 -0.02
CA GLU A 37 22.61 6.85 1.04
C GLU A 37 23.41 6.72 2.33
N LYS A 38 23.71 7.84 2.96
CA LYS A 38 24.37 7.83 4.27
C LYS A 38 23.33 7.70 5.37
N LYS A 39 23.59 6.82 6.31
CA LYS A 39 22.79 6.73 7.54
C LYS A 39 23.05 7.99 8.38
N VAL A 40 21.99 8.63 8.81
CA VAL A 40 22.02 9.84 9.65
C VAL A 40 21.41 9.50 10.99
N LYS A 41 22.08 9.92 12.08
CA LYS A 41 21.46 9.86 13.41
C LYS A 41 20.48 11.04 13.52
N ILE A 42 19.22 10.72 13.76
CA ILE A 42 18.15 11.71 13.89
C ILE A 42 17.85 11.81 15.39
N SER A 43 17.74 13.06 15.89
CA SER A 43 17.34 13.29 17.27
C SER A 43 15.82 13.13 17.42
N GLU A 44 15.35 12.78 18.62
CA GLU A 44 13.94 12.54 18.92
C GLU A 44 13.04 13.77 18.66
N ASP A 45 13.63 14.95 18.66
CA ASP A 45 12.95 16.23 18.39
C ASP A 45 12.93 16.61 16.89
N THR A 46 13.30 15.72 15.99
CA THR A 46 13.32 15.97 14.54
C THR A 46 12.28 15.12 13.83
N ASN A 47 11.33 15.78 13.19
CA ASN A 47 10.28 15.14 12.40
C ASN A 47 10.69 15.04 10.94
N ILE A 48 10.56 13.86 10.34
CA ILE A 48 10.83 13.66 8.92
C ILE A 48 9.55 13.17 8.24
N TYR A 49 9.02 14.02 7.36
CA TYR A 49 7.86 13.73 6.54
C TYR A 49 8.32 13.21 5.18
N THR A 50 8.07 11.93 4.90
CA THR A 50 8.57 11.31 3.69
C THR A 50 7.48 11.14 2.64
N VAL A 51 7.68 11.74 1.47
CA VAL A 51 6.91 11.46 0.25
C VAL A 51 7.73 10.51 -0.60
N ALA A 52 7.22 9.29 -0.79
CA ALA A 52 7.91 8.26 -1.57
C ALA A 52 6.91 7.36 -2.30
N PRO A 53 7.18 6.97 -3.55
CA PRO A 53 6.31 6.04 -4.26
C PRO A 53 6.38 4.65 -3.63
N LYS A 54 5.22 4.04 -3.42
CA LYS A 54 5.12 2.63 -2.99
C LYS A 54 5.18 1.65 -4.17
N VAL A 55 5.18 2.16 -5.39
CA VAL A 55 5.25 1.38 -6.63
C VAL A 55 6.48 1.81 -7.44
N SER A 56 7.02 0.91 -8.25
CA SER A 56 8.18 1.22 -9.09
C SER A 56 7.85 2.33 -10.09
N LEU A 57 8.75 3.30 -10.22
CA LEU A 57 8.68 4.35 -11.23
C LEU A 57 9.20 3.88 -12.61
N GLY A 58 9.79 2.69 -12.70
CA GLY A 58 10.43 2.19 -13.91
C GLY A 58 11.86 2.68 -14.08
N SER A 59 12.35 2.73 -15.33
CA SER A 59 13.72 3.17 -15.63
C SER A 59 13.87 4.69 -15.51
N ILE A 60 14.98 5.14 -14.91
CA ILE A 60 15.33 6.57 -14.73
C ILE A 60 15.63 7.26 -16.08
N ILE A 61 16.03 6.48 -17.09
CA ILE A 61 16.49 7.01 -18.39
C ILE A 61 15.35 7.06 -19.42
N GLU A 62 14.13 6.69 -19.03
CA GLU A 62 13.00 6.59 -19.95
C GLU A 62 12.22 7.90 -20.00
N PHE A 63 12.39 8.65 -21.12
CA PHE A 63 11.71 9.92 -21.38
C PHE A 63 10.42 9.69 -22.20
N ASP A 64 9.34 9.28 -21.52
CA ASP A 64 8.01 9.11 -22.12
C ASP A 64 7.01 10.11 -21.51
N SER A 65 6.40 10.94 -22.35
CA SER A 65 5.45 11.96 -21.93
C SER A 65 4.21 11.38 -21.22
N ARG A 66 3.77 10.17 -21.59
CA ARG A 66 2.64 9.47 -20.94
C ARG A 66 3.04 9.01 -19.54
N LYS A 67 4.25 8.45 -19.40
CA LYS A 67 4.80 8.06 -18.10
C LYS A 67 5.01 9.26 -17.20
N THR A 68 5.53 10.36 -17.73
CA THR A 68 5.70 11.61 -16.99
C THR A 68 4.38 12.10 -16.38
N ARG A 69 3.30 12.13 -17.17
CA ARG A 69 1.97 12.50 -16.65
C ARG A 69 1.47 11.54 -15.55
N THR A 70 1.78 10.26 -15.68
CA THR A 70 1.44 9.24 -14.67
C THR A 70 2.26 9.46 -13.40
N HIS A 71 3.55 9.76 -13.51
CA HIS A 71 4.42 10.06 -12.36
C HIS A 71 4.03 11.34 -11.64
N LEU A 72 3.59 12.38 -12.37
CA LEU A 72 3.05 13.59 -11.75
C LEU A 72 1.81 13.30 -10.89
N LYS A 73 0.87 12.49 -11.42
CA LYS A 73 -0.29 12.06 -10.64
C LYS A 73 0.12 11.23 -9.43
N LEU A 74 1.07 10.30 -9.61
CA LEU A 74 1.57 9.48 -8.52
C LEU A 74 2.16 10.35 -7.40
N GLY A 75 3.05 11.29 -7.75
CA GLY A 75 3.65 12.22 -6.78
C GLY A 75 2.61 13.05 -6.03
N TYR A 76 1.58 13.54 -6.74
CA TYR A 76 0.47 14.26 -6.12
C TYR A 76 -0.27 13.41 -5.08
N TYR A 77 -0.68 12.21 -5.45
CA TYR A 77 -1.41 11.33 -4.54
C TYR A 77 -0.53 10.75 -3.42
N ASP A 78 0.76 10.51 -3.67
CA ASP A 78 1.69 10.10 -2.61
C ASP A 78 1.92 11.23 -1.60
N THR A 79 1.87 12.49 -2.04
CA THR A 79 1.89 13.65 -1.14
C THR A 79 0.61 13.72 -0.30
N LEU A 80 -0.57 13.50 -0.90
CA LEU A 80 -1.82 13.40 -0.14
C LEU A 80 -1.77 12.26 0.88
N ARG A 81 -1.20 11.10 0.50
CA ARG A 81 -1.01 9.98 1.43
C ARG A 81 -0.19 10.39 2.64
N MET A 82 0.89 11.13 2.47
CA MET A 82 1.73 11.61 3.58
C MET A 82 0.97 12.63 4.44
N ILE A 83 0.28 13.59 3.82
CA ILE A 83 -0.43 14.65 4.55
C ILE A 83 -1.61 14.11 5.35
N TYR A 84 -2.42 13.23 4.74
CA TYR A 84 -3.66 12.71 5.33
C TYR A 84 -3.53 11.33 5.96
N GLY A 85 -2.33 10.74 5.99
CA GLY A 85 -2.11 9.41 6.56
C GLY A 85 -2.79 8.27 5.80
N LEU A 86 -3.10 8.47 4.50
CA LEU A 86 -3.84 7.50 3.70
C LEU A 86 -3.13 6.15 3.63
N LYS A 87 -3.90 5.09 3.68
CA LYS A 87 -3.42 3.70 3.63
C LYS A 87 -3.44 3.14 2.21
N GLY A 88 -3.13 1.86 2.10
CA GLY A 88 -3.00 1.15 0.83
C GLY A 88 -1.61 1.26 0.20
N LYS A 89 -1.35 0.36 -0.74
CA LYS A 89 -0.09 0.28 -1.51
C LYS A 89 -0.28 0.81 -2.93
N ILE A 90 -1.41 0.48 -3.54
CA ILE A 90 -1.76 0.80 -4.94
C ILE A 90 -2.78 1.94 -4.98
N TYR A 91 -3.75 1.90 -4.08
CA TYR A 91 -4.82 2.88 -3.93
C TYR A 91 -4.53 3.85 -2.78
N TYR A 92 -5.30 4.90 -2.68
CA TYR A 92 -5.20 5.92 -1.65
C TYR A 92 -6.47 5.86 -0.82
N ILE A 93 -6.38 5.17 0.33
CA ILE A 93 -7.54 4.80 1.13
C ILE A 93 -7.53 5.59 2.43
N ASP A 94 -8.57 6.39 2.62
CA ASP A 94 -8.88 7.03 3.89
C ASP A 94 -9.62 6.02 4.77
N GLU A 95 -8.98 5.62 5.86
CA GLU A 95 -9.50 4.62 6.78
C GLU A 95 -9.32 5.08 8.23
N SER A 96 -10.30 4.78 9.07
CA SER A 96 -10.31 5.17 10.49
C SER A 96 -10.75 4.04 11.42
N GLU A 97 -11.08 2.86 10.86
CA GLU A 97 -11.62 1.76 11.64
C GLU A 97 -10.57 1.02 12.46
N GLU A 98 -11.00 0.42 13.55
CA GLU A 98 -10.15 -0.38 14.42
C GLU A 98 -9.87 -1.78 13.87
N GLU A 99 -8.84 -2.44 14.36
CA GLU A 99 -8.40 -3.76 13.91
C GLU A 99 -9.50 -4.83 13.99
N CYS A 100 -10.33 -4.80 15.03
CA CYS A 100 -11.44 -5.73 15.22
C CYS A 100 -12.53 -5.59 14.14
N TYR A 101 -12.74 -4.40 13.59
CA TYR A 101 -13.65 -4.20 12.46
C TYR A 101 -13.19 -5.01 11.26
N TYR A 102 -11.92 -4.93 10.91
CA TYR A 102 -11.37 -5.62 9.74
C TYR A 102 -11.37 -7.14 9.90
N LEU A 103 -11.05 -7.65 11.10
CA LEU A 103 -11.20 -9.07 11.41
C LEU A 103 -12.66 -9.53 11.18
N ASN A 104 -13.62 -8.79 11.70
CA ASN A 104 -15.04 -9.11 11.52
C ASN A 104 -15.43 -9.12 10.03
N GLN A 105 -14.93 -8.17 9.23
CA GLN A 105 -15.20 -8.17 7.79
C GLN A 105 -14.58 -9.37 7.07
N LEU A 106 -13.37 -9.79 7.46
CA LEU A 106 -12.68 -10.92 6.86
C LEU A 106 -13.33 -12.27 7.19
N VAL A 107 -13.90 -12.42 8.40
CA VAL A 107 -14.53 -13.67 8.83
C VAL A 107 -16.04 -13.70 8.60
N LYS A 108 -16.70 -12.57 8.28
CA LYS A 108 -18.13 -12.48 8.05
C LYS A 108 -18.49 -12.91 6.63
N LEU A 109 -18.55 -14.21 6.40
CA LEU A 109 -18.93 -14.80 5.11
C LEU A 109 -20.32 -15.42 5.21
N ASN A 110 -21.06 -15.41 4.09
CA ASN A 110 -22.25 -16.23 3.97
C ASN A 110 -21.87 -17.72 3.75
N ALA A 111 -22.84 -18.63 3.92
CA ALA A 111 -22.59 -20.05 3.81
C ALA A 111 -22.00 -20.48 2.46
N GLU A 112 -22.44 -19.87 1.37
CA GLU A 112 -21.96 -20.15 0.01
C GLU A 112 -20.48 -19.76 -0.15
N ASN A 113 -20.12 -18.54 0.22
CA ASN A 113 -18.72 -18.07 0.17
C ASN A 113 -17.81 -18.89 1.08
N TYR A 114 -18.30 -19.32 2.24
CA TYR A 114 -17.57 -20.24 3.11
C TYR A 114 -17.26 -21.57 2.41
N GLN A 115 -18.26 -22.20 1.78
CA GLN A 115 -18.09 -23.43 1.05
C GLN A 115 -17.06 -23.29 -0.09
N HIS A 116 -17.12 -22.19 -0.84
CA HIS A 116 -16.16 -21.91 -1.91
C HIS A 116 -14.73 -21.79 -1.37
N ILE A 117 -14.53 -21.08 -0.26
CA ILE A 117 -13.21 -20.93 0.36
C ILE A 117 -12.70 -22.28 0.89
N MET A 118 -13.52 -23.02 1.64
CA MET A 118 -13.10 -24.34 2.16
C MET A 118 -12.71 -25.30 1.03
N THR A 119 -13.43 -25.26 -0.07
CA THR A 119 -13.12 -26.07 -1.27
C THR A 119 -11.81 -25.60 -1.91
N ALA A 120 -11.61 -24.30 -2.11
CA ALA A 120 -10.42 -23.75 -2.72
C ALA A 120 -9.15 -24.09 -1.92
N TYR A 121 -9.23 -24.03 -0.59
CA TYR A 121 -8.12 -24.34 0.32
C TYR A 121 -8.07 -25.81 0.76
N LYS A 122 -8.96 -26.68 0.21
CA LYS A 122 -9.05 -28.12 0.53
C LYS A 122 -9.21 -28.41 2.02
N LEU A 123 -9.99 -27.62 2.72
CA LEU A 123 -10.22 -27.72 4.15
C LEU A 123 -11.50 -28.48 4.49
N PRO A 124 -11.57 -29.13 5.66
CA PRO A 124 -12.79 -29.76 6.13
C PRO A 124 -13.93 -28.76 6.31
N GLN A 125 -15.11 -29.08 5.81
CA GLN A 125 -16.30 -28.20 5.82
C GLN A 125 -17.10 -28.26 7.14
N ALA A 126 -16.44 -28.54 8.27
CA ALA A 126 -17.10 -28.58 9.55
C ALA A 126 -17.40 -27.17 10.08
N GLU A 127 -18.66 -26.79 10.16
CA GLU A 127 -19.11 -25.46 10.66
C GLU A 127 -18.56 -25.13 12.04
N SER A 128 -18.44 -26.11 12.92
CA SER A 128 -17.90 -25.95 14.28
C SER A 128 -16.45 -25.44 14.33
N ARG A 129 -15.72 -25.50 13.20
CA ARG A 129 -14.32 -25.06 13.07
C ARG A 129 -14.14 -23.83 12.19
N TYR A 130 -15.25 -23.20 11.79
CA TYR A 130 -15.22 -22.08 10.84
C TYR A 130 -14.21 -20.98 11.23
N CYS A 131 -14.41 -20.33 12.37
CA CYS A 131 -13.55 -19.22 12.81
C CYS A 131 -12.09 -19.68 12.88
N ARG A 132 -11.84 -20.87 13.40
CA ARG A 132 -10.48 -21.42 13.51
C ARG A 132 -9.85 -21.66 12.16
N ASN A 133 -10.54 -22.28 11.22
CA ASN A 133 -10.06 -22.49 9.87
C ASN A 133 -9.74 -21.17 9.16
N MET A 134 -10.62 -20.16 9.33
CA MET A 134 -10.38 -18.83 8.77
C MET A 134 -9.13 -18.20 9.38
N THR A 135 -9.06 -18.05 10.70
CA THR A 135 -7.99 -17.27 11.35
C THR A 135 -6.64 -17.98 11.39
N GLU A 136 -6.61 -19.31 11.50
CA GLU A 136 -5.37 -20.08 11.64
C GLU A 136 -4.81 -20.60 10.30
N ILE A 137 -5.65 -20.70 9.25
CA ILE A 137 -5.24 -21.28 7.97
C ILE A 137 -5.48 -20.32 6.81
N VAL A 138 -6.74 -19.93 6.55
CA VAL A 138 -7.09 -19.19 5.34
C VAL A 138 -6.46 -17.80 5.31
N LEU A 139 -6.66 -16.99 6.35
CA LEU A 139 -6.15 -15.62 6.39
C LEU A 139 -4.61 -15.57 6.35
N PRO A 140 -3.84 -16.42 7.06
CA PRO A 140 -2.39 -16.48 6.91
C PRO A 140 -1.92 -16.85 5.51
N VAL A 141 -2.55 -17.81 4.84
CA VAL A 141 -2.21 -18.17 3.45
C VAL A 141 -2.51 -17.03 2.49
N MET A 142 -3.66 -16.36 2.64
CA MET A 142 -3.98 -15.17 1.85
C MET A 142 -2.97 -14.04 2.05
N ALA A 143 -2.50 -13.83 3.29
CA ALA A 143 -1.47 -12.83 3.60
C ALA A 143 -0.14 -13.15 2.91
N GLU A 144 0.24 -14.43 2.86
CA GLU A 144 1.43 -14.90 2.15
C GLU A 144 1.29 -14.70 0.62
N GLU A 145 0.15 -15.09 0.04
CA GLU A 145 -0.14 -14.90 -1.40
C GLU A 145 -0.09 -13.42 -1.80
N LEU A 146 -0.58 -12.53 -0.93
CA LEU A 146 -0.55 -11.07 -1.11
C LEU A 146 0.80 -10.44 -0.73
N LYS A 147 1.79 -11.25 -0.33
CA LYS A 147 3.14 -10.83 0.04
C LYS A 147 3.17 -9.76 1.14
N LEU A 148 2.37 -9.96 2.16
CA LEU A 148 2.42 -9.15 3.37
C LEU A 148 3.64 -9.51 4.23
N SER A 149 4.01 -8.61 5.15
CA SER A 149 5.08 -8.87 6.13
C SER A 149 4.68 -10.02 7.07
N LYS A 150 5.66 -10.58 7.80
CA LYS A 150 5.35 -11.63 8.79
C LYS A 150 4.45 -11.14 9.93
N ASP A 151 4.58 -9.85 10.26
CA ASP A 151 3.83 -9.19 11.34
C ASP A 151 2.61 -8.44 10.79
N TRP A 152 1.93 -9.00 9.76
CA TRP A 152 0.75 -8.40 9.17
C TRP A 152 -0.41 -8.30 10.17
N THR A 153 -1.24 -7.29 9.99
CA THR A 153 -2.48 -7.08 10.75
C THR A 153 -3.70 -7.43 9.89
N TYR A 154 -4.85 -7.67 10.53
CA TYR A 154 -6.11 -7.92 9.81
C TYR A 154 -6.51 -6.71 8.94
N LYS A 155 -6.21 -5.50 9.41
CA LYS A 155 -6.38 -4.27 8.64
C LYS A 155 -5.55 -4.30 7.36
N GLU A 156 -4.27 -4.61 7.46
CA GLU A 156 -3.38 -4.70 6.30
C GLU A 156 -3.84 -5.77 5.31
N LEU A 157 -4.25 -6.93 5.80
CA LEU A 157 -4.79 -8.00 4.97
C LEU A 157 -6.07 -7.57 4.26
N TYR A 158 -7.04 -7.01 4.99
CA TYR A 158 -8.29 -6.55 4.41
C TYR A 158 -8.06 -5.51 3.30
N LEU A 159 -7.22 -4.51 3.57
CA LEU A 159 -6.88 -3.48 2.58
C LEU A 159 -6.16 -4.08 1.38
N ALA A 160 -5.26 -5.04 1.56
CA ALA A 160 -4.57 -5.72 0.46
C ALA A 160 -5.55 -6.51 -0.42
N VAL A 161 -6.50 -7.24 0.17
CA VAL A 161 -7.57 -7.93 -0.56
C VAL A 161 -8.44 -6.94 -1.33
N LEU A 162 -8.85 -5.85 -0.68
CA LEU A 162 -9.66 -4.79 -1.30
C LEU A 162 -8.94 -4.18 -2.50
N GLU A 163 -7.66 -3.83 -2.36
CA GLU A 163 -6.83 -3.30 -3.44
C GLU A 163 -6.63 -4.28 -4.59
N ALA A 164 -6.38 -5.56 -4.30
CA ALA A 164 -6.23 -6.60 -5.31
C ALA A 164 -7.52 -6.77 -6.13
N THR A 165 -8.68 -6.79 -5.45
CA THR A 165 -9.99 -6.90 -6.10
C THR A 165 -10.31 -5.65 -6.92
N ALA A 166 -10.06 -4.46 -6.38
CA ALA A 166 -10.24 -3.20 -7.10
C ALA A 166 -9.39 -3.12 -8.38
N LYS A 167 -8.17 -3.64 -8.32
CA LYS A 167 -7.26 -3.74 -9.48
C LYS A 167 -7.82 -4.70 -10.53
N LEU A 168 -8.32 -5.87 -10.14
CA LEU A 168 -8.98 -6.82 -11.04
C LEU A 168 -10.21 -6.21 -11.71
N CYS A 169 -11.01 -5.46 -10.95
CA CYS A 169 -12.16 -4.71 -11.45
C CYS A 169 -11.80 -3.46 -12.27
N ARG A 170 -10.49 -3.18 -12.48
CA ARG A 170 -9.97 -2.02 -13.22
C ARG A 170 -10.51 -0.67 -12.69
N ILE A 171 -10.69 -0.55 -11.39
CA ILE A 171 -11.08 0.72 -10.75
C ILE A 171 -9.89 1.69 -10.83
N SER A 172 -10.19 2.99 -11.07
CA SER A 172 -9.15 4.03 -11.15
C SER A 172 -8.43 4.17 -9.81
N LYS A 173 -7.10 4.15 -9.82
CA LYS A 173 -6.27 4.30 -8.62
C LYS A 173 -6.00 5.75 -8.23
N TYR A 174 -6.22 6.68 -9.15
CA TYR A 174 -5.95 8.11 -8.92
C TYR A 174 -7.19 8.83 -8.40
N LYS A 175 -7.60 8.46 -7.21
CA LYS A 175 -8.66 9.06 -6.40
C LYS A 175 -8.41 8.64 -4.94
N VAL A 176 -8.75 9.49 -3.99
CA VAL A 176 -8.85 9.10 -2.58
C VAL A 176 -10.22 8.44 -2.40
N TYR A 177 -10.23 7.27 -1.79
CA TYR A 177 -11.42 6.49 -1.48
C TYR A 177 -11.52 6.28 0.02
N THR A 178 -12.74 6.26 0.56
CA THR A 178 -12.98 5.56 1.81
C THR A 178 -13.03 4.04 1.56
N VAL A 179 -12.94 3.23 2.61
CA VAL A 179 -13.09 1.77 2.50
C VAL A 179 -14.44 1.41 1.86
N ASP A 180 -15.52 2.08 2.31
CA ASP A 180 -16.87 1.82 1.81
C ASP A 180 -17.03 2.21 0.35
N GLU A 181 -16.59 3.41 -0.04
CA GLU A 181 -16.65 3.85 -1.45
C GLU A 181 -15.91 2.87 -2.40
N LEU A 182 -14.75 2.36 -1.98
CA LEU A 182 -13.99 1.42 -2.81
C LEU A 182 -14.70 0.06 -2.90
N ARG A 183 -15.29 -0.40 -1.79
CA ARG A 183 -16.09 -1.63 -1.73
C ARG A 183 -17.33 -1.53 -2.61
N GLU A 184 -18.10 -0.44 -2.53
CA GLU A 184 -19.27 -0.21 -3.37
C GLU A 184 -18.92 -0.23 -4.86
N LYS A 185 -17.83 0.44 -5.26
CA LYS A 185 -17.38 0.42 -6.66
C LYS A 185 -16.97 -0.97 -7.14
N ILE A 186 -16.39 -1.79 -6.27
CA ILE A 186 -16.08 -3.19 -6.58
C ILE A 186 -17.40 -3.95 -6.82
N GLN A 187 -18.38 -3.80 -5.92
CA GLN A 187 -19.67 -4.47 -6.03
C GLN A 187 -20.41 -4.08 -7.30
N GLU A 188 -20.49 -2.79 -7.63
CA GLU A 188 -21.07 -2.29 -8.88
C GLU A 188 -20.45 -2.97 -10.12
N LYS A 189 -19.11 -3.11 -10.13
CA LYS A 189 -18.40 -3.76 -11.24
C LYS A 189 -18.68 -5.25 -11.32
N LEU A 190 -18.73 -5.95 -10.19
CA LEU A 190 -19.01 -7.39 -10.13
C LEU A 190 -20.46 -7.68 -10.56
N HIS A 191 -21.44 -6.90 -10.09
CA HIS A 191 -22.83 -7.03 -10.54
C HIS A 191 -23.00 -6.77 -12.04
N GLY A 192 -22.29 -5.80 -12.59
CA GLY A 192 -22.29 -5.54 -14.02
C GLY A 192 -21.65 -6.63 -14.88
N LEU A 193 -20.85 -7.52 -14.28
CA LEU A 193 -20.27 -8.70 -14.94
C LEU A 193 -21.17 -9.93 -14.86
N SER A 194 -21.94 -10.08 -13.77
CA SER A 194 -22.87 -11.21 -13.57
C SER A 194 -24.16 -11.08 -14.38
N GLY A 195 -24.47 -9.92 -14.94
CA GLY A 195 -25.64 -9.65 -15.77
C GLY A 195 -25.39 -9.75 -17.29
N ARG A 196 -24.24 -10.26 -17.69
CA ARG A 196 -23.89 -10.54 -19.10
C ARG A 196 -23.65 -12.04 -19.31
#